data_d97d9277b7fc215f09055338dd7b7e79
#
_entry.id   d97d9277b7fc215f09055338dd7b7e79
#
_cell.length_a   1.000
_cell.length_b   1.000
_cell.length_c   1.000
_cell.angle_alpha   90.00
_cell.angle_beta   90.00
_cell.angle_gamma   90.00
#
_symmetry.space_group_name_H-M   'P 1'
#
loop_
_entity.id
_entity.type
_entity.pdbx_description
1 polymer ?
#
loop_
_entity_poly.entity_id
_entity_poly.type
_entity_poly.pdbx_seq_one_letter_code
_entity_poly.pdbx_strand_id
1 'polypeptide(L)'
;MQAYMKSTMPYYGINMPQVRAITREAFDGALTCNELRDTVVRLWRAARFREERYVAQILLAQKRFSECLTPRDMPMLEEMVVTGAWWDLVDELAGVIGDVLRRYPKPMRPLMRRWSTDSNMWKRRVSIICQLKYKHETDLELLYANIEPNLGDRDFFIRKAIGWALRQYAWTDPAEVARYVHANEARLSGLSKREALKNI
;
A
#
# COMPACT_ATOMS: atom_id res chain seq x y z
N MET A 1 -0.80 -9.05 -20.62
CA MET A 1 -0.93 -8.43 -19.28
C MET A 1 -1.46 -9.43 -18.25
N GLN A 2 -2.59 -10.09 -18.49
CA GLN A 2 -3.22 -11.03 -17.54
C GLN A 2 -2.26 -12.14 -17.04
N ALA A 3 -1.53 -12.80 -17.92
CA ALA A 3 -0.55 -13.85 -17.55
C ALA A 3 0.59 -13.30 -16.66
N TYR A 4 1.13 -12.12 -17.00
CA TYR A 4 2.15 -11.45 -16.20
C TYR A 4 1.64 -11.08 -14.79
N MET A 5 0.41 -10.59 -14.72
CA MET A 5 -0.22 -10.17 -13.45
C MET A 5 -0.78 -11.37 -12.67
N LYS A 6 -0.73 -12.59 -13.19
CA LYS A 6 -1.30 -13.81 -12.59
C LYS A 6 -2.74 -13.59 -12.10
N SER A 7 -3.51 -12.77 -12.84
CA SER A 7 -4.87 -12.39 -12.48
C SER A 7 -5.88 -13.38 -13.05
N THR A 8 -6.83 -13.80 -12.21
CA THR A 8 -8.02 -14.53 -12.65
C THR A 8 -9.07 -13.60 -13.28
N MET A 9 -9.00 -12.30 -13.01
CA MET A 9 -9.88 -11.31 -13.64
C MET A 9 -9.38 -10.97 -15.04
N PRO A 10 -10.28 -10.85 -16.02
CA PRO A 10 -9.94 -10.37 -17.35
C PRO A 10 -9.53 -8.88 -17.32
N TYR A 11 -8.95 -8.43 -18.41
CA TYR A 11 -8.54 -7.04 -18.64
C TYR A 11 -9.23 -6.49 -19.89
N TYR A 12 -9.60 -5.22 -19.87
CA TYR A 12 -9.95 -4.46 -21.08
C TYR A 12 -8.73 -4.22 -21.97
N GLY A 13 -7.53 -4.25 -21.39
CA GLY A 13 -6.28 -4.01 -22.11
C GLY A 13 -5.90 -2.56 -22.26
N ILE A 14 -6.48 -1.66 -21.45
CA ILE A 14 -6.12 -0.25 -21.41
C ILE A 14 -5.00 0.02 -20.38
N ASN A 15 -4.16 1.00 -20.66
CA ASN A 15 -3.06 1.33 -19.76
C ASN A 15 -3.47 2.28 -18.63
N MET A 16 -2.67 2.37 -17.58
CA MET A 16 -2.97 3.20 -16.41
C MET A 16 -3.20 4.70 -16.72
N PRO A 17 -2.44 5.37 -17.62
CA PRO A 17 -2.78 6.73 -18.04
C PRO A 17 -4.20 6.86 -18.60
N GLN A 18 -4.65 5.92 -19.43
CA GLN A 18 -6.00 5.89 -19.97
C GLN A 18 -7.04 5.65 -18.88
N VAL A 19 -6.81 4.70 -17.98
CA VAL A 19 -7.73 4.48 -16.83
C VAL A 19 -7.86 5.75 -15.98
N ARG A 20 -6.75 6.46 -15.71
CA ARG A 20 -6.77 7.74 -14.99
C ARG A 20 -7.54 8.84 -15.73
N ALA A 21 -7.40 8.91 -17.06
CA ALA A 21 -8.14 9.88 -17.88
C ALA A 21 -9.65 9.61 -17.83
N ILE A 22 -10.04 8.36 -18.10
CA ILE A 22 -11.45 7.91 -18.02
C ILE A 22 -12.04 8.16 -16.62
N THR A 23 -11.28 7.83 -15.57
CA THR A 23 -11.74 8.07 -14.19
C THR A 23 -11.99 9.55 -13.93
N ARG A 24 -11.11 10.42 -14.41
CA ARG A 24 -11.26 11.87 -14.24
C ARG A 24 -12.49 12.39 -14.97
N GLU A 25 -12.71 11.96 -16.21
CA GLU A 25 -13.85 12.35 -17.03
C GLU A 25 -15.17 11.85 -16.43
N ALA A 26 -15.23 10.56 -16.07
CA ALA A 26 -16.45 9.96 -15.51
C ALA A 26 -16.84 10.52 -14.13
N PHE A 27 -15.88 11.06 -13.38
CA PHE A 27 -16.10 11.60 -12.03
C PHE A 27 -15.63 13.06 -11.93
N ASP A 28 -15.89 13.85 -12.95
CA ASP A 28 -15.57 15.28 -13.01
C ASP A 28 -16.35 16.10 -11.95
N GLY A 29 -17.56 15.67 -11.62
CA GLY A 29 -18.41 16.29 -10.60
C GLY A 29 -17.89 16.09 -9.17
N ALA A 30 -18.42 16.92 -8.26
CA ALA A 30 -18.16 16.80 -6.83
C ALA A 30 -18.96 15.62 -6.25
N LEU A 31 -18.26 14.58 -5.79
CA LEU A 31 -18.83 13.56 -4.93
C LEU A 31 -18.73 14.01 -3.47
N THR A 32 -19.77 13.80 -2.70
CA THR A 32 -19.68 13.85 -1.24
C THR A 32 -18.86 12.66 -0.74
N CYS A 33 -18.36 12.74 0.50
CA CYS A 33 -17.62 11.61 1.08
C CYS A 33 -18.43 10.31 1.18
N ASN A 34 -19.76 10.40 1.33
CA ASN A 34 -20.63 9.21 1.36
C ASN A 34 -20.79 8.63 -0.05
N GLU A 35 -21.06 9.47 -1.05
CA GLU A 35 -21.12 9.02 -2.45
C GLU A 35 -19.83 8.43 -2.93
N LEU A 36 -18.68 8.98 -2.50
CA LEU A 36 -17.36 8.37 -2.78
C LEU A 36 -17.28 6.94 -2.23
N ARG A 37 -17.62 6.73 -0.95
CA ARG A 37 -17.58 5.40 -0.33
C ARG A 37 -18.49 4.42 -1.05
N ASP A 38 -19.72 4.79 -1.30
CA ASP A 38 -20.70 3.95 -1.99
C ASP A 38 -20.25 3.61 -3.41
N THR A 39 -19.72 4.59 -4.14
CA THR A 39 -19.19 4.40 -5.49
C THR A 39 -18.01 3.45 -5.50
N VAL A 40 -17.04 3.65 -4.59
CA VAL A 40 -15.87 2.79 -4.49
C VAL A 40 -16.25 1.35 -4.16
N VAL A 41 -17.12 1.15 -3.18
CA VAL A 41 -17.59 -0.19 -2.79
C VAL A 41 -18.32 -0.88 -3.95
N ARG A 42 -19.20 -0.16 -4.65
CA ARG A 42 -19.90 -0.72 -5.82
C ARG A 42 -18.94 -1.09 -6.95
N LEU A 43 -18.02 -0.19 -7.32
CA LEU A 43 -17.03 -0.44 -8.34
C LEU A 43 -16.15 -1.65 -7.97
N TRP A 44 -15.71 -1.73 -6.72
CA TRP A 44 -14.84 -2.81 -6.27
C TRP A 44 -15.52 -4.18 -6.28
N ARG A 45 -16.74 -4.25 -5.73
CA ARG A 45 -17.47 -5.51 -5.58
C ARG A 45 -18.12 -5.99 -6.87
N ALA A 46 -18.58 -5.07 -7.72
CA ALA A 46 -19.18 -5.39 -9.00
C ALA A 46 -18.17 -5.61 -10.14
N ALA A 47 -16.89 -5.35 -9.87
CA ALA A 47 -15.83 -5.41 -10.88
C ALA A 47 -15.77 -6.79 -11.57
N ARG A 48 -15.89 -6.78 -12.89
CA ARG A 48 -15.70 -7.95 -13.78
C ARG A 48 -14.35 -7.91 -14.47
N PHE A 49 -13.79 -6.72 -14.68
CA PHE A 49 -12.48 -6.48 -15.26
C PHE A 49 -11.57 -5.79 -14.24
N ARG A 50 -10.27 -6.03 -14.36
CA ARG A 50 -9.31 -5.53 -13.38
C ARG A 50 -9.23 -4.02 -13.36
N GLU A 51 -9.35 -3.36 -14.51
CA GLU A 51 -9.32 -1.91 -14.61
C GLU A 51 -10.47 -1.22 -13.85
N GLU A 52 -11.60 -1.90 -13.64
CA GLU A 52 -12.70 -1.37 -12.80
C GLU A 52 -12.25 -1.23 -11.33
N ARG A 53 -11.43 -2.17 -10.82
CA ARG A 53 -10.80 -2.03 -9.50
C ARG A 53 -9.75 -0.92 -9.46
N TYR A 54 -9.03 -0.69 -10.56
CA TYR A 54 -8.13 0.45 -10.66
C TYR A 54 -8.89 1.78 -10.58
N VAL A 55 -10.09 1.89 -11.19
CA VAL A 55 -10.94 3.08 -11.06
C VAL A 55 -11.28 3.35 -9.59
N ALA A 56 -11.70 2.31 -8.85
CA ALA A 56 -12.05 2.43 -7.43
C ALA A 56 -10.88 2.98 -6.58
N GLN A 57 -9.67 2.43 -6.76
CA GLN A 57 -8.50 2.90 -6.00
C GLN A 57 -7.98 4.27 -6.46
N ILE A 58 -8.10 4.60 -7.77
CA ILE A 58 -7.76 5.93 -8.28
C ILE A 58 -8.66 7.00 -7.67
N LEU A 59 -9.96 6.71 -7.50
CA LEU A 59 -10.88 7.62 -6.82
C LEU A 59 -10.44 7.89 -5.37
N LEU A 60 -10.12 6.83 -4.61
CA LEU A 60 -9.65 6.97 -3.23
C LEU A 60 -8.34 7.75 -3.11
N ALA A 61 -7.47 7.64 -4.10
CA ALA A 61 -6.16 8.29 -4.09
C ALA A 61 -6.21 9.77 -4.57
N GLN A 62 -7.35 10.28 -5.02
CA GLN A 62 -7.46 11.67 -5.44
C GLN A 62 -7.34 12.63 -4.25
N LYS A 63 -6.48 13.65 -4.38
CA LYS A 63 -6.22 14.63 -3.32
C LYS A 63 -7.48 15.27 -2.78
N ARG A 64 -8.47 15.57 -3.65
CA ARG A 64 -9.76 16.18 -3.26
C ARG A 64 -10.58 15.32 -2.27
N PHE A 65 -10.30 14.01 -2.20
CA PHE A 65 -10.98 13.07 -1.31
C PHE A 65 -10.11 12.64 -0.12
N SER A 66 -8.91 13.21 0.02
CA SER A 66 -7.99 12.81 1.08
C SER A 66 -8.59 12.93 2.48
N GLU A 67 -9.45 13.92 2.72
CA GLU A 67 -10.11 14.14 4.01
C GLU A 67 -11.35 13.29 4.24
N CYS A 68 -11.89 12.67 3.21
CA CYS A 68 -13.07 11.82 3.30
C CYS A 68 -12.81 10.51 4.06
N LEU A 69 -11.57 10.01 4.03
CA LEU A 69 -11.22 8.75 4.66
C LEU A 69 -10.75 8.96 6.09
N THR A 70 -11.25 8.15 6.99
CA THR A 70 -10.98 8.16 8.42
C THR A 70 -10.70 6.73 8.91
N PRO A 71 -10.29 6.52 10.16
CA PRO A 71 -10.15 5.17 10.71
C PRO A 71 -11.43 4.32 10.67
N ARG A 72 -12.61 4.94 10.52
CA ARG A 72 -13.89 4.23 10.36
C ARG A 72 -14.02 3.53 9.02
N ASP A 73 -13.24 3.95 8.03
CA ASP A 73 -13.24 3.39 6.68
C ASP A 73 -12.30 2.20 6.53
N MET A 74 -11.54 1.87 7.59
CA MET A 74 -10.59 0.75 7.56
C MET A 74 -11.21 -0.61 7.24
N PRO A 75 -12.46 -0.96 7.66
CA PRO A 75 -13.06 -2.21 7.23
C PRO A 75 -13.24 -2.32 5.72
N MET A 76 -13.63 -1.24 5.04
CA MET A 76 -13.72 -1.17 3.58
C MET A 76 -12.34 -1.34 2.92
N LEU A 77 -11.34 -0.60 3.41
CA LEU A 77 -9.97 -0.68 2.88
C LEU A 77 -9.35 -2.07 3.12
N GLU A 78 -9.64 -2.69 4.27
CA GLU A 78 -9.21 -4.06 4.57
C GLU A 78 -9.83 -5.07 3.60
N GLU A 79 -11.15 -4.99 3.33
CA GLU A 79 -11.81 -5.81 2.32
C GLU A 79 -11.11 -5.66 0.96
N MET A 80 -10.79 -4.43 0.55
CA MET A 80 -10.11 -4.18 -0.72
C MET A 80 -8.70 -4.77 -0.75
N VAL A 81 -7.93 -4.68 0.33
CA VAL A 81 -6.60 -5.28 0.44
C VAL A 81 -6.67 -6.80 0.33
N VAL A 82 -7.59 -7.43 1.08
CA VAL A 82 -7.72 -8.89 1.15
C VAL A 82 -8.25 -9.47 -0.16
N THR A 83 -9.25 -8.83 -0.78
CA THR A 83 -9.86 -9.32 -2.02
C THR A 83 -9.12 -8.84 -3.28
N GLY A 84 -8.31 -7.79 -3.18
CA GLY A 84 -7.40 -7.33 -4.24
C GLY A 84 -6.20 -8.25 -4.41
N ALA A 85 -5.63 -8.72 -3.33
CA ALA A 85 -4.64 -9.80 -3.17
C ALA A 85 -3.54 -9.86 -4.25
N TRP A 86 -3.08 -8.71 -4.75
CA TRP A 86 -1.97 -8.59 -5.69
C TRP A 86 -1.33 -7.21 -5.59
N TRP A 87 -0.04 -7.12 -5.86
CA TRP A 87 0.78 -5.94 -5.61
C TRP A 87 0.28 -4.65 -6.28
N ASP A 88 -0.24 -4.71 -7.50
CA ASP A 88 -0.73 -3.55 -8.26
C ASP A 88 -1.97 -2.86 -7.63
N LEU A 89 -2.77 -3.61 -6.89
CA LEU A 89 -3.90 -3.09 -6.13
C LEU A 89 -3.48 -2.74 -4.69
N VAL A 90 -2.74 -3.63 -4.05
CA VAL A 90 -2.38 -3.49 -2.63
C VAL A 90 -1.44 -2.31 -2.39
N ASP A 91 -0.50 -2.05 -3.29
CA ASP A 91 0.49 -0.98 -3.10
C ASP A 91 -0.13 0.43 -3.21
N GLU A 92 -1.11 0.61 -4.10
CA GLU A 92 -1.86 1.88 -4.15
C GLU A 92 -2.73 2.06 -2.88
N LEU A 93 -3.42 1.00 -2.44
CA LEU A 93 -4.18 1.02 -1.19
C LEU A 93 -3.30 1.28 0.03
N ALA A 94 -2.08 0.78 0.05
CA ALA A 94 -1.12 1.07 1.10
C ALA A 94 -0.81 2.58 1.19
N GLY A 95 -0.73 3.27 0.06
CA GLY A 95 -0.60 4.73 0.02
C GLY A 95 -1.81 5.44 0.61
N VAL A 96 -3.02 5.02 0.24
CA VAL A 96 -4.28 5.55 0.79
C VAL A 96 -4.36 5.34 2.31
N ILE A 97 -4.05 4.12 2.77
CA ILE A 97 -4.01 3.78 4.22
C ILE A 97 -2.93 4.59 4.93
N GLY A 98 -1.79 4.82 4.28
CA GLY A 98 -0.75 5.71 4.78
C GLY A 98 -1.28 7.13 5.02
N ASP A 99 -2.03 7.70 4.08
CA ASP A 99 -2.61 9.03 4.27
C ASP A 99 -3.60 9.09 5.44
N VAL A 100 -4.35 8.01 5.72
CA VAL A 100 -5.17 7.90 6.95
C VAL A 100 -4.28 7.79 8.19
N LEU A 101 -3.22 6.98 8.17
CA LEU A 101 -2.27 6.84 9.26
C LEU A 101 -1.60 8.18 9.61
N ARG A 102 -1.19 8.96 8.61
CA ARG A 102 -0.57 10.28 8.80
C ARG A 102 -1.49 11.24 9.53
N ARG A 103 -2.79 11.27 9.18
CA ARG A 103 -3.78 12.16 9.80
C ARG A 103 -4.29 11.66 11.16
N TYR A 104 -4.33 10.37 11.36
CA TYR A 104 -4.88 9.72 12.55
C TYR A 104 -3.89 8.71 13.17
N PRO A 105 -2.68 9.13 13.56
CA PRO A 105 -1.64 8.19 14.00
C PRO A 105 -2.07 7.40 15.25
N LYS A 106 -2.77 8.04 16.18
CA LYS A 106 -3.15 7.42 17.46
C LYS A 106 -3.98 6.12 17.30
N PRO A 107 -5.07 6.05 16.52
CA PRO A 107 -5.79 4.80 16.29
C PRO A 107 -5.14 3.90 15.23
N MET A 108 -4.36 4.46 14.28
CA MET A 108 -3.83 3.69 13.15
C MET A 108 -2.51 2.96 13.45
N ARG A 109 -1.62 3.51 14.29
CA ARG A 109 -0.37 2.83 14.68
C ARG A 109 -0.62 1.42 15.26
N PRO A 110 -1.51 1.24 16.27
CA PRO A 110 -1.84 -0.09 16.78
C PRO A 110 -2.43 -1.02 15.71
N LEU A 111 -3.22 -0.48 14.77
CA LEU A 111 -3.78 -1.27 13.68
C LEU A 111 -2.68 -1.78 12.74
N MET A 112 -1.75 -0.93 12.33
CA MET A 112 -0.63 -1.33 11.47
C MET A 112 0.28 -2.35 12.17
N ARG A 113 0.51 -2.23 13.47
CA ARG A 113 1.22 -3.24 14.25
C ARG A 113 0.50 -4.59 14.27
N ARG A 114 -0.82 -4.60 14.44
CA ARG A 114 -1.60 -5.85 14.32
C ARG A 114 -1.50 -6.44 12.93
N TRP A 115 -1.57 -5.61 11.89
CA TRP A 115 -1.46 -6.07 10.52
C TRP A 115 -0.07 -6.65 10.19
N SER A 116 0.99 -6.20 10.85
CA SER A 116 2.35 -6.72 10.62
C SER A 116 2.52 -8.20 11.01
N THR A 117 1.63 -8.73 11.84
CA THR A 117 1.62 -10.13 12.28
C THR A 117 0.40 -10.91 11.80
N ASP A 118 -0.40 -10.33 10.90
CA ASP A 118 -1.63 -10.96 10.40
C ASP A 118 -1.31 -12.18 9.53
N SER A 119 -2.20 -13.17 9.53
CA SER A 119 -2.08 -14.35 8.67
C SER A 119 -2.13 -13.98 7.17
N ASN A 120 -2.86 -12.92 6.82
CA ASN A 120 -2.94 -12.43 5.45
C ASN A 120 -1.67 -11.65 5.08
N MET A 121 -0.90 -12.18 4.14
CA MET A 121 0.36 -11.62 3.65
C MET A 121 0.19 -10.18 3.12
N TRP A 122 -0.93 -9.84 2.47
CA TRP A 122 -1.15 -8.52 1.91
C TRP A 122 -1.37 -7.46 2.98
N LYS A 123 -1.99 -7.81 4.12
CA LYS A 123 -2.08 -6.91 5.28
C LYS A 123 -0.70 -6.67 5.88
N ARG A 124 0.15 -7.72 6.01
CA ARG A 124 1.54 -7.56 6.43
C ARG A 124 2.31 -6.65 5.48
N ARG A 125 2.15 -6.85 4.16
CA ARG A 125 2.77 -5.98 3.17
C ARG A 125 2.35 -4.52 3.34
N VAL A 126 1.05 -4.23 3.47
CA VAL A 126 0.54 -2.86 3.69
C VAL A 126 1.17 -2.23 4.93
N SER A 127 1.25 -2.94 6.05
CA SER A 127 1.83 -2.41 7.29
C SER A 127 3.29 -1.98 7.12
N ILE A 128 4.06 -2.67 6.27
CA ILE A 128 5.46 -2.37 5.98
C ILE A 128 5.58 -1.15 5.05
N ILE A 129 4.72 -1.04 4.01
CA ILE A 129 4.90 -0.05 2.95
C ILE A 129 3.99 1.18 3.07
N CYS A 130 3.11 1.27 4.07
CA CYS A 130 2.16 2.38 4.18
C CYS A 130 2.82 3.76 4.37
N GLN A 131 4.07 3.81 4.79
CA GLN A 131 4.81 5.06 4.99
C GLN A 131 5.75 5.44 3.84
N LEU A 132 5.68 4.78 2.66
CA LEU A 132 6.63 5.02 1.55
C LEU A 132 6.77 6.49 1.13
N LYS A 133 5.72 7.29 1.27
CA LYS A 133 5.70 8.70 0.84
C LYS A 133 5.99 9.70 1.97
N TYR A 134 6.33 9.24 3.16
CA TYR A 134 6.44 10.11 4.35
C TYR A 134 7.76 10.90 4.43
N LYS A 135 8.83 10.42 3.80
CA LYS A 135 10.14 11.08 3.83
C LYS A 135 10.60 11.31 5.29
N HIS A 136 10.88 12.57 5.65
CA HIS A 136 11.28 12.95 7.01
C HIS A 136 10.19 12.78 8.08
N GLU A 137 8.91 12.62 7.68
CA GLU A 137 7.81 12.32 8.61
C GLU A 137 7.69 10.83 8.92
N THR A 138 8.56 9.98 8.37
CA THR A 138 8.51 8.53 8.59
C THR A 138 8.67 8.23 10.09
N ASP A 139 7.69 7.55 10.65
CA ASP A 139 7.76 6.97 11.98
C ASP A 139 8.61 5.72 11.94
N LEU A 140 9.91 5.86 12.23
CA LEU A 140 10.87 4.75 12.20
C LEU A 140 10.58 3.69 13.24
N GLU A 141 10.08 4.06 14.40
CA GLU A 141 9.68 3.09 15.42
C GLU A 141 8.60 2.15 14.88
N LEU A 142 7.57 2.73 14.27
CA LEU A 142 6.49 1.94 13.65
C LEU A 142 7.00 1.13 12.46
N LEU A 143 7.82 1.70 11.60
CA LEU A 143 8.38 1.01 10.44
C LEU A 143 9.17 -0.22 10.87
N TYR A 144 10.09 -0.08 11.81
CA TYR A 144 10.90 -1.18 12.30
C TYR A 144 10.08 -2.21 13.07
N ALA A 145 9.11 -1.77 13.88
CA ALA A 145 8.20 -2.67 14.57
C ALA A 145 7.33 -3.50 13.61
N ASN A 146 7.01 -2.96 12.42
CA ASN A 146 6.26 -3.70 11.38
C ASN A 146 7.17 -4.63 10.55
N ILE A 147 8.45 -4.28 10.37
CA ILE A 147 9.43 -5.13 9.68
C ILE A 147 9.83 -6.32 10.56
N GLU A 148 10.03 -6.11 11.85
CA GLU A 148 10.61 -7.07 12.80
C GLU A 148 9.98 -8.47 12.72
N PRO A 149 8.65 -8.66 12.80
CA PRO A 149 8.03 -9.99 12.72
C PRO A 149 8.14 -10.63 11.32
N ASN A 150 8.57 -9.88 10.32
CA ASN A 150 8.62 -10.29 8.93
C ASN A 150 10.06 -10.51 8.40
N LEU A 151 11.10 -10.32 9.23
CA LEU A 151 12.50 -10.46 8.80
C LEU A 151 12.83 -11.87 8.28
N GLY A 152 12.24 -12.90 8.89
CA GLY A 152 12.42 -14.30 8.49
C GLY A 152 11.45 -14.80 7.42
N ASP A 153 10.57 -13.94 6.91
CA ASP A 153 9.56 -14.35 5.93
C ASP A 153 10.21 -14.80 4.61
N ARG A 154 9.68 -15.90 4.06
CA ARG A 154 10.18 -16.48 2.80
C ARG A 154 9.44 -15.95 1.58
N ASP A 155 8.31 -15.30 1.77
CA ASP A 155 7.51 -14.77 0.68
C ASP A 155 8.24 -13.65 -0.07
N PHE A 156 8.19 -13.71 -1.40
CA PHE A 156 8.84 -12.73 -2.27
C PHE A 156 8.32 -11.31 -2.02
N PHE A 157 6.99 -11.13 -1.90
CA PHE A 157 6.37 -9.82 -1.78
C PHE A 157 6.66 -9.17 -0.43
N ILE A 158 6.81 -9.96 0.64
CA ILE A 158 7.20 -9.44 1.96
C ILE A 158 8.67 -9.02 1.97
N ARG A 159 9.57 -9.88 1.49
CA ARG A 159 11.00 -9.54 1.38
C ARG A 159 11.24 -8.30 0.51
N LYS A 160 10.48 -8.19 -0.58
CA LYS A 160 10.53 -7.02 -1.47
C LYS A 160 9.98 -5.78 -0.78
N ALA A 161 8.88 -5.89 -0.01
CA ALA A 161 8.30 -4.78 0.76
C ALA A 161 9.30 -4.21 1.77
N ILE A 162 9.99 -5.07 2.53
CA ILE A 162 11.01 -4.66 3.50
C ILE A 162 12.12 -3.86 2.80
N GLY A 163 12.70 -4.42 1.75
CA GLY A 163 13.76 -3.75 1.01
C GLY A 163 13.31 -2.44 0.38
N TRP A 164 12.09 -2.39 -0.16
CA TRP A 164 11.54 -1.18 -0.76
C TRP A 164 11.26 -0.09 0.27
N ALA A 165 10.68 -0.42 1.41
CA ALA A 165 10.41 0.55 2.47
C ALA A 165 11.72 1.18 2.98
N LEU A 166 12.76 0.38 3.24
CA LEU A 166 14.08 0.86 3.63
C LEU A 166 14.72 1.71 2.53
N ARG A 167 14.73 1.25 1.28
CA ARG A 167 15.25 2.01 0.13
C ARG A 167 14.55 3.36 -0.03
N GLN A 168 13.24 3.40 0.17
CA GLN A 168 12.50 4.64 0.06
C GLN A 168 12.89 5.63 1.16
N TYR A 169 13.13 5.14 2.37
CA TYR A 169 13.62 5.98 3.46
C TYR A 169 15.10 6.40 3.28
N ALA A 170 15.92 5.60 2.59
CA ALA A 170 17.31 5.94 2.29
C ALA A 170 17.47 7.25 1.49
N TRP A 171 16.46 7.69 0.75
CA TRP A 171 16.44 9.03 0.14
C TRP A 171 16.38 10.17 1.18
N THR A 172 15.97 9.88 2.41
CA THR A 172 15.86 10.82 3.51
C THR A 172 17.05 10.71 4.44
N ASP A 173 17.40 9.48 4.84
CA ASP A 173 18.52 9.19 5.73
C ASP A 173 19.22 7.89 5.31
N PRO A 174 20.20 7.96 4.42
CA PRO A 174 20.95 6.79 3.97
C PRO A 174 21.80 6.16 5.10
N ALA A 175 22.31 6.97 6.03
CA ALA A 175 23.15 6.47 7.13
C ALA A 175 22.33 5.61 8.10
N GLU A 176 21.11 6.02 8.42
CA GLU A 176 20.21 5.24 9.28
C GLU A 176 19.82 3.92 8.63
N VAL A 177 19.54 3.92 7.31
CA VAL A 177 19.23 2.66 6.59
C VAL A 177 20.43 1.73 6.57
N ALA A 178 21.64 2.23 6.31
CA ALA A 178 22.86 1.44 6.35
C ALA A 178 23.08 0.83 7.75
N ARG A 179 22.90 1.63 8.81
CA ARG A 179 22.98 1.19 10.21
C ARG A 179 21.97 0.07 10.50
N TYR A 180 20.70 0.25 10.10
CA TYR A 180 19.65 -0.74 10.31
C TYR A 180 19.95 -2.05 9.58
N VAL A 181 20.37 -1.99 8.32
CA VAL A 181 20.72 -3.18 7.52
C VAL A 181 21.90 -3.91 8.14
N HIS A 182 22.93 -3.19 8.58
CA HIS A 182 24.09 -3.80 9.25
C HIS A 182 23.68 -4.48 10.57
N ALA A 183 22.90 -3.80 11.41
CA ALA A 183 22.42 -4.36 12.69
C ALA A 183 21.54 -5.61 12.52
N ASN A 184 20.91 -5.78 11.36
CA ASN A 184 20.02 -6.90 11.06
C ASN A 184 20.55 -7.81 9.95
N GLU A 185 21.85 -7.77 9.67
CA GLU A 185 22.44 -8.46 8.51
C GLU A 185 22.17 -9.96 8.47
N ALA A 186 22.24 -10.63 9.59
CA ALA A 186 22.01 -12.08 9.71
C ALA A 186 20.53 -12.46 9.54
N ARG A 187 19.60 -11.52 9.74
CA ARG A 187 18.15 -11.75 9.76
C ARG A 187 17.47 -11.30 8.48
N LEU A 188 18.01 -10.28 7.82
CA LEU A 188 17.50 -9.77 6.56
C LEU A 188 17.80 -10.72 5.40
N SER A 189 16.80 -10.98 4.56
CA SER A 189 17.00 -11.73 3.33
C SER A 189 17.98 -11.02 2.38
N GLY A 190 18.72 -11.79 1.56
CA GLY A 190 19.59 -11.20 0.53
C GLY A 190 18.84 -10.27 -0.44
N LEU A 191 17.56 -10.56 -0.72
CA LEU A 191 16.72 -9.68 -1.54
C LEU A 191 16.44 -8.35 -0.82
N SER A 192 16.04 -8.41 0.46
CA SER A 192 15.75 -7.21 1.25
C SER A 192 16.99 -6.31 1.38
N LYS A 193 18.16 -6.89 1.64
CA LYS A 193 19.45 -6.16 1.73
C LYS A 193 19.78 -5.45 0.42
N ARG A 194 19.77 -6.17 -0.71
CA ARG A 194 20.06 -5.58 -2.03
C ARG A 194 19.10 -4.45 -2.40
N GLU A 195 17.81 -4.62 -2.08
CA GLU A 195 16.81 -3.58 -2.35
C GLU A 195 16.99 -2.37 -1.44
N ALA A 196 17.25 -2.57 -0.15
CA ALA A 196 17.44 -1.49 0.82
C ALA A 196 18.64 -0.60 0.46
N LEU A 197 19.78 -1.21 0.05
CA LEU A 197 21.03 -0.52 -0.21
C LEU A 197 21.20 -0.05 -1.66
N LYS A 198 20.18 -0.18 -2.50
CA LYS A 198 20.29 0.10 -3.94
C LYS A 198 20.64 1.55 -4.27
N ASN A 199 20.34 2.48 -3.37
CA ASN A 199 20.54 3.92 -3.56
C ASN A 199 21.49 4.52 -2.50
N ILE A 200 22.32 3.70 -1.89
CA ILE A 200 23.35 4.07 -0.90
C ILE A 200 24.73 3.79 -1.48
#